data_31160d091985239f309160efd2df2eac
#
_entry.id   31160d091985239f309160efd2df2eac
#
_cell.length_a   1.000
_cell.length_b   1.000
_cell.length_c   1.000
_cell.angle_alpha   90.00
_cell.angle_beta   90.00
_cell.angle_gamma   90.00
#
_symmetry.space_group_name_H-M   'P 1'
#
loop_
_entity.id
_entity.type
_entity.pdbx_description
1 polymer ?
#
loop_
_entity_poly.entity_id
_entity_poly.type
_entity_poly.pdbx_seq_one_letter_code
_entity_poly.pdbx_strand_id
1 'polypeptide(L)'
;MSVRAILFDLDGVLVDACDWHYEALNRALTSIGIDTISREDHLTKYNGLPTAVKLEMLGLHEDECALVWKLKQEHTLETIRQTAKVQKEKIELYESLQQMGVKIVCVTNSIRQTTKEMLKATGQLDYFHTIVSNEDVKNNKPFPDCYNHAVKTLDLDPEQCIIVEDSPKGIEAAEKSIVPNKNILRVENSTEVNLKNVWRFIDENFDSNGG
;
A
#
# COMPACT_ATOMS: atom_id res chain seq x y z
N MET A 1 7.33 0.29 -26.29
CA MET A 1 6.20 1.02 -25.69
C MET A 1 6.70 1.78 -24.47
N SER A 2 6.23 3.00 -24.21
CA SER A 2 6.70 3.79 -23.06
C SER A 2 5.77 3.61 -21.86
N VAL A 3 6.33 3.53 -20.65
CA VAL A 3 5.59 3.55 -19.39
C VAL A 3 4.89 4.89 -19.22
N ARG A 4 3.62 4.88 -18.80
CA ARG A 4 2.79 6.06 -18.57
C ARG A 4 2.27 6.17 -17.14
N ALA A 5 2.20 5.05 -16.41
CA ALA A 5 1.82 5.04 -15.00
C ALA A 5 2.51 3.91 -14.22
N ILE A 6 2.79 4.18 -12.94
CA ILE A 6 3.17 3.15 -11.97
C ILE A 6 2.16 3.16 -10.84
N LEU A 7 1.60 1.98 -10.57
CA LEU A 7 0.59 1.69 -9.56
C LEU A 7 1.28 1.02 -8.37
N PHE A 8 1.54 1.76 -7.32
CA PHE A 8 2.23 1.26 -6.13
C PHE A 8 1.21 0.81 -5.07
N ASP A 9 1.40 -0.37 -4.49
CA ASP A 9 0.80 -0.66 -3.19
C ASP A 9 1.36 0.28 -2.11
N LEU A 10 0.70 0.35 -0.97
CA LEU A 10 1.07 1.23 0.15
C LEU A 10 1.97 0.53 1.17
N ASP A 11 1.40 -0.47 1.84
CA ASP A 11 2.00 -1.13 3.01
C ASP A 11 3.06 -2.16 2.56
N GLY A 12 4.33 -1.95 2.90
CA GLY A 12 5.44 -2.79 2.44
C GLY A 12 6.08 -2.33 1.12
N VAL A 13 5.43 -1.42 0.39
CA VAL A 13 5.91 -0.84 -0.88
C VAL A 13 6.29 0.63 -0.71
N LEU A 14 5.34 1.49 -0.38
CA LEU A 14 5.56 2.93 -0.19
C LEU A 14 5.99 3.27 1.23
N VAL A 15 5.48 2.54 2.22
CA VAL A 15 5.76 2.71 3.64
C VAL A 15 5.90 1.35 4.32
N ASP A 16 6.68 1.29 5.40
CA ASP A 16 6.65 0.17 6.32
C ASP A 16 5.69 0.51 7.47
N ALA A 17 4.43 0.11 7.31
CA ALA A 17 3.38 0.40 8.28
C ALA A 17 3.15 -0.72 9.31
N CYS A 18 3.93 -1.80 9.27
CA CYS A 18 3.76 -2.95 10.15
C CYS A 18 3.78 -2.53 11.63
N ASP A 19 4.78 -1.72 12.03
CA ASP A 19 4.93 -1.24 13.40
C ASP A 19 3.82 -0.27 13.80
N TRP A 20 3.39 0.61 12.90
CA TRP A 20 2.29 1.53 13.18
C TRP A 20 0.99 0.78 13.46
N HIS A 21 0.69 -0.25 12.69
CA HIS A 21 -0.49 -1.09 12.89
C HIS A 21 -0.42 -1.93 14.16
N TYR A 22 0.75 -2.47 14.49
CA TYR A 22 1.00 -3.21 15.72
C TYR A 22 0.78 -2.35 16.96
N GLU A 23 1.45 -1.21 17.02
CA GLU A 23 1.36 -0.29 18.16
C GLU A 23 -0.07 0.23 18.35
N ALA A 24 -0.71 0.68 17.25
CA ALA A 24 -2.04 1.22 17.31
C ALA A 24 -3.08 0.19 17.79
N LEU A 25 -2.96 -1.08 17.36
CA LEU A 25 -3.85 -2.14 17.81
C LEU A 25 -3.65 -2.42 19.30
N ASN A 26 -2.42 -2.56 19.76
CA ASN A 26 -2.13 -2.83 21.18
C ASN A 26 -2.56 -1.67 22.09
N ARG A 27 -2.38 -0.43 21.68
CA ARG A 27 -2.92 0.74 22.40
C ARG A 27 -4.43 0.72 22.49
N ALA A 28 -5.12 0.34 21.41
CA ALA A 28 -6.57 0.23 21.39
C ALA A 28 -7.08 -0.88 22.32
N LEU A 29 -6.46 -2.07 22.31
CA LEU A 29 -6.77 -3.18 23.21
C LEU A 29 -6.56 -2.79 24.68
N THR A 30 -5.41 -2.20 25.01
CA THR A 30 -5.12 -1.71 26.36
C THR A 30 -6.14 -0.70 26.85
N SER A 31 -6.62 0.20 25.97
CA SER A 31 -7.58 1.25 26.33
C SER A 31 -8.93 0.70 26.82
N ILE A 32 -9.25 -0.55 26.50
CA ILE A 32 -10.47 -1.23 26.94
C ILE A 32 -10.20 -2.41 27.91
N GLY A 33 -8.97 -2.52 28.40
CA GLY A 33 -8.58 -3.54 29.39
C GLY A 33 -8.37 -4.95 28.83
N ILE A 34 -8.13 -5.08 27.53
CA ILE A 34 -7.82 -6.35 26.87
C ILE A 34 -6.30 -6.51 26.74
N ASP A 35 -5.83 -7.75 26.86
CA ASP A 35 -4.43 -8.09 26.74
C ASP A 35 -3.88 -7.75 25.35
N THR A 36 -2.67 -7.27 25.31
CA THR A 36 -1.96 -6.96 24.07
C THR A 36 -1.50 -8.22 23.34
N ILE A 37 -1.42 -8.14 22.02
CA ILE A 37 -0.79 -9.18 21.20
C ILE A 37 0.73 -9.06 21.26
N SER A 38 1.44 -10.18 21.26
CA SER A 38 2.90 -10.19 21.18
C SER A 38 3.39 -9.75 19.81
N ARG A 39 4.65 -9.29 19.72
CA ARG A 39 5.27 -8.97 18.42
C ARG A 39 5.35 -10.20 17.51
N GLU A 40 5.65 -11.35 18.06
CA GLU A 40 5.71 -12.61 17.33
C GLU A 40 4.33 -12.98 16.75
N ASP A 41 3.28 -12.91 17.55
CA ASP A 41 1.91 -13.17 17.08
C ASP A 41 1.48 -12.14 16.02
N HIS A 42 1.85 -10.87 16.20
CA HIS A 42 1.56 -9.87 15.18
C HIS A 42 2.16 -10.26 13.83
N LEU A 43 3.44 -10.60 13.79
CA LEU A 43 4.13 -10.93 12.54
C LEU A 43 3.65 -12.24 11.90
N THR A 44 3.36 -13.26 12.72
CA THR A 44 3.05 -14.60 12.22
C THR A 44 1.57 -14.87 12.00
N LYS A 45 0.67 -14.22 12.76
CA LYS A 45 -0.77 -14.53 12.75
C LYS A 45 -1.61 -13.37 12.22
N TYR A 46 -1.26 -12.12 12.56
CA TYR A 46 -2.13 -10.97 12.36
C TYR A 46 -1.69 -10.03 11.23
N ASN A 47 -0.41 -10.00 10.88
CA ASN A 47 0.10 -9.08 9.86
C ASN A 47 -0.59 -9.30 8.50
N GLY A 48 -0.92 -8.20 7.78
CA GLY A 48 -1.63 -8.27 6.50
C GLY A 48 -3.11 -8.65 6.56
N LEU A 49 -3.67 -8.95 7.76
CA LEU A 49 -5.10 -9.21 7.92
C LEU A 49 -5.88 -7.92 8.13
N PRO A 50 -7.16 -7.83 7.65
CA PRO A 50 -8.07 -6.76 8.00
C PRO A 50 -8.30 -6.68 9.52
N THR A 51 -8.48 -5.47 10.05
CA THR A 51 -8.69 -5.29 11.49
C THR A 51 -9.88 -6.11 12.02
N ALA A 52 -10.99 -6.17 11.30
CA ALA A 52 -12.16 -6.97 11.71
C ALA A 52 -11.80 -8.44 11.92
N VAL A 53 -11.03 -9.05 11.02
CA VAL A 53 -10.57 -10.45 11.15
C VAL A 53 -9.68 -10.63 12.37
N LYS A 54 -8.78 -9.66 12.65
CA LYS A 54 -7.93 -9.71 13.85
C LYS A 54 -8.73 -9.71 15.12
N LEU A 55 -9.77 -8.86 15.20
CA LEU A 55 -10.63 -8.74 16.38
C LEU A 55 -11.50 -9.99 16.60
N GLU A 56 -11.99 -10.60 15.51
CA GLU A 56 -12.68 -11.87 15.56
C GLU A 56 -11.77 -13.00 16.09
N MET A 57 -10.52 -13.07 15.61
CA MET A 57 -9.51 -14.05 16.09
C MET A 57 -9.16 -13.85 17.56
N LEU A 58 -9.29 -12.63 18.10
CA LEU A 58 -9.10 -12.32 19.51
C LEU A 58 -10.32 -12.65 20.36
N GLY A 59 -11.43 -13.06 19.72
CA GLY A 59 -12.66 -13.45 20.44
C GLY A 59 -13.42 -12.28 21.06
N LEU A 60 -13.26 -11.07 20.54
CA LEU A 60 -13.94 -9.88 21.04
C LEU A 60 -15.44 -9.89 20.67
N HIS A 61 -16.27 -9.38 21.56
CA HIS A 61 -17.69 -9.15 21.29
C HIS A 61 -17.90 -7.97 20.31
N GLU A 62 -19.06 -7.91 19.68
CA GLU A 62 -19.36 -6.93 18.62
C GLU A 62 -19.15 -5.47 19.07
N ASP A 63 -19.59 -5.12 20.28
CA ASP A 63 -19.42 -3.78 20.86
C ASP A 63 -17.94 -3.45 21.10
N GLU A 64 -17.16 -4.41 21.58
CA GLU A 64 -15.71 -4.28 21.75
C GLU A 64 -15.00 -4.12 20.41
N CYS A 65 -15.40 -4.91 19.42
CA CYS A 65 -14.86 -4.81 18.05
C CYS A 65 -15.04 -3.42 17.47
N ALA A 66 -16.24 -2.84 17.60
CA ALA A 66 -16.54 -1.49 17.11
C ALA A 66 -15.67 -0.42 17.81
N LEU A 67 -15.54 -0.54 19.13
CA LEU A 67 -14.74 0.40 19.92
C LEU A 67 -13.23 0.27 19.62
N VAL A 68 -12.69 -0.96 19.60
CA VAL A 68 -11.28 -1.19 19.27
C VAL A 68 -10.97 -0.73 17.85
N TRP A 69 -11.86 -1.00 16.88
CA TRP A 69 -11.68 -0.53 15.51
C TRP A 69 -11.53 0.99 15.45
N LYS A 70 -12.40 1.73 16.14
CA LYS A 70 -12.36 3.19 16.21
C LYS A 70 -11.07 3.69 16.86
N LEU A 71 -10.75 3.20 18.06
CA LEU A 71 -9.55 3.58 18.80
C LEU A 71 -8.28 3.25 18.01
N LYS A 72 -8.24 2.08 17.35
CA LYS A 72 -7.12 1.69 16.50
C LYS A 72 -6.90 2.67 15.34
N GLN A 73 -7.96 3.18 14.71
CA GLN A 73 -7.80 4.20 13.66
C GLN A 73 -7.21 5.50 14.22
N GLU A 74 -7.72 5.97 15.37
CA GLU A 74 -7.20 7.18 16.04
C GLU A 74 -5.73 7.01 16.40
N HIS A 75 -5.37 5.91 17.06
CA HIS A 75 -3.98 5.61 17.43
C HIS A 75 -3.07 5.40 16.24
N THR A 76 -3.57 4.83 15.13
CA THR A 76 -2.77 4.71 13.90
C THR A 76 -2.35 6.10 13.39
N LEU A 77 -3.30 7.04 13.33
CA LEU A 77 -2.99 8.41 12.88
C LEU A 77 -2.00 9.13 13.82
N GLU A 78 -2.16 8.94 15.14
CA GLU A 78 -1.23 9.51 16.13
C GLU A 78 0.17 8.92 15.98
N THR A 79 0.29 7.59 15.90
CA THR A 79 1.57 6.90 15.77
C THR A 79 2.31 7.33 14.48
N ILE A 80 1.59 7.40 13.35
CA ILE A 80 2.14 7.90 12.09
C ILE A 80 2.74 9.30 12.28
N ARG A 81 1.96 10.24 12.85
CA ARG A 81 2.41 11.63 13.05
C ARG A 81 3.64 11.76 13.95
N GLN A 82 3.78 10.87 14.92
CA GLN A 82 4.88 10.89 15.89
C GLN A 82 6.16 10.21 15.38
N THR A 83 6.02 9.18 14.54
CA THR A 83 7.15 8.30 14.21
C THR A 83 7.56 8.29 12.75
N ALA A 84 6.68 8.72 11.84
CA ALA A 84 6.98 8.73 10.42
C ALA A 84 8.14 9.68 10.08
N LYS A 85 8.96 9.26 9.11
CA LYS A 85 10.09 10.04 8.61
C LYS A 85 9.97 10.23 7.11
N VAL A 86 10.42 11.39 6.64
CA VAL A 86 10.47 11.70 5.21
C VAL A 86 11.33 10.68 4.47
N GLN A 87 10.79 10.14 3.40
CA GLN A 87 11.37 9.07 2.58
C GLN A 87 12.11 9.68 1.36
N LYS A 88 13.29 10.23 1.56
CA LYS A 88 14.05 10.96 0.53
C LYS A 88 14.30 10.12 -0.73
N GLU A 89 14.66 8.85 -0.58
CA GLU A 89 14.94 7.95 -1.71
C GLU A 89 13.72 7.71 -2.61
N LYS A 90 12.52 7.72 -2.03
CA LYS A 90 11.28 7.64 -2.79
C LYS A 90 10.95 8.95 -3.49
N ILE A 91 11.23 10.07 -2.84
CA ILE A 91 11.05 11.39 -3.44
C ILE A 91 11.93 11.53 -4.70
N GLU A 92 13.19 11.13 -4.64
CA GLU A 92 14.10 11.11 -5.81
C GLU A 92 13.53 10.25 -6.96
N LEU A 93 12.98 9.08 -6.64
CA LEU A 93 12.29 8.25 -7.63
C LEU A 93 11.10 8.98 -8.27
N TYR A 94 10.25 9.60 -7.44
CA TYR A 94 9.04 10.27 -7.94
C TYR A 94 9.37 11.48 -8.81
N GLU A 95 10.35 12.29 -8.42
CA GLU A 95 10.83 13.43 -9.21
C GLU A 95 11.31 12.98 -10.59
N SER A 96 12.08 11.88 -10.64
CA SER A 96 12.54 11.30 -11.89
C SER A 96 11.37 10.81 -12.77
N LEU A 97 10.40 10.10 -12.19
CA LEU A 97 9.21 9.62 -12.90
C LEU A 97 8.35 10.77 -13.44
N GLN A 98 8.16 11.83 -12.65
CA GLN A 98 7.42 13.02 -13.07
C GLN A 98 8.10 13.77 -14.23
N GLN A 99 9.43 13.87 -14.23
CA GLN A 99 10.20 14.45 -15.35
C GLN A 99 9.95 13.72 -16.67
N MET A 100 9.65 12.42 -16.61
CA MET A 100 9.28 11.61 -17.79
C MET A 100 7.80 11.65 -18.12
N GLY A 101 6.98 12.36 -17.34
CA GLY A 101 5.54 12.38 -17.52
C GLY A 101 4.81 11.10 -17.09
N VAL A 102 5.44 10.27 -16.24
CA VAL A 102 4.86 9.05 -15.69
C VAL A 102 3.94 9.41 -14.51
N LYS A 103 2.70 8.95 -14.54
CA LYS A 103 1.74 9.13 -13.45
C LYS A 103 2.04 8.17 -12.30
N ILE A 104 2.03 8.69 -11.07
CA ILE A 104 2.28 7.92 -9.86
C ILE A 104 0.96 7.74 -9.13
N VAL A 105 0.59 6.48 -8.84
CA VAL A 105 -0.70 6.12 -8.25
C VAL A 105 -0.49 5.21 -7.05
N CYS A 106 -1.17 5.49 -5.94
CA CYS A 106 -1.23 4.59 -4.80
C CYS A 106 -2.50 3.72 -4.90
N VAL A 107 -2.35 2.39 -4.74
CA VAL A 107 -3.46 1.42 -4.82
C VAL A 107 -3.42 0.50 -3.61
N THR A 108 -4.34 0.65 -2.66
CA THR A 108 -4.25 0.01 -1.35
C THR A 108 -5.58 -0.55 -0.83
N ASN A 109 -5.50 -1.56 0.05
CA ASN A 109 -6.64 -2.02 0.86
C ASN A 109 -6.88 -1.17 2.12
N SER A 110 -6.05 -0.17 2.38
CA SER A 110 -6.20 0.75 3.50
C SER A 110 -7.27 1.80 3.21
N ILE A 111 -7.85 2.40 4.26
CA ILE A 111 -8.81 3.51 4.13
C ILE A 111 -8.09 4.78 3.65
N ARG A 112 -8.79 5.59 2.86
CA ARG A 112 -8.25 6.80 2.23
C ARG A 112 -7.63 7.78 3.23
N GLN A 113 -8.27 7.98 4.38
CA GLN A 113 -7.78 8.91 5.40
C GLN A 113 -6.40 8.48 5.94
N THR A 114 -6.25 7.21 6.32
CA THR A 114 -4.98 6.66 6.81
C THR A 114 -3.91 6.70 5.73
N THR A 115 -4.26 6.34 4.48
CA THR A 115 -3.34 6.40 3.33
C THR A 115 -2.79 7.81 3.12
N LYS A 116 -3.67 8.82 3.10
CA LYS A 116 -3.25 10.22 2.97
C LYS A 116 -2.32 10.66 4.10
N GLU A 117 -2.62 10.27 5.33
CA GLU A 117 -1.79 10.64 6.48
C GLU A 117 -0.42 9.98 6.41
N MET A 118 -0.33 8.70 6.02
CA MET A 118 0.94 8.00 5.81
C MET A 118 1.80 8.69 4.74
N LEU A 119 1.22 8.96 3.58
CA LEU A 119 1.92 9.60 2.48
C LEU A 119 2.34 11.03 2.83
N LYS A 120 1.49 11.79 3.55
CA LYS A 120 1.80 13.13 4.01
C LYS A 120 2.94 13.14 5.03
N ALA A 121 2.87 12.28 6.04
CA ALA A 121 3.87 12.23 7.09
C ALA A 121 5.25 11.75 6.60
N THR A 122 5.27 10.99 5.51
CA THR A 122 6.50 10.54 4.84
C THR A 122 6.96 11.45 3.69
N GLY A 123 6.28 12.59 3.47
CA GLY A 123 6.62 13.59 2.45
C GLY A 123 6.28 13.19 1.02
N GLN A 124 5.44 12.16 0.84
CA GLN A 124 5.18 11.55 -0.47
C GLN A 124 3.88 12.05 -1.14
N LEU A 125 2.92 12.58 -0.37
CA LEU A 125 1.53 12.79 -0.83
C LEU A 125 1.41 13.61 -2.12
N ASP A 126 2.18 14.68 -2.25
CA ASP A 126 2.07 15.64 -3.36
C ASP A 126 2.59 15.08 -4.71
N TYR A 127 3.26 13.93 -4.68
CA TYR A 127 3.74 13.26 -5.89
C TYR A 127 2.69 12.35 -6.53
N PHE A 128 1.63 11.99 -5.79
CA PHE A 128 0.62 11.06 -6.28
C PHE A 128 -0.45 11.76 -7.11
N HIS A 129 -0.63 11.28 -8.34
CA HIS A 129 -1.69 11.72 -9.24
C HIS A 129 -3.08 11.36 -8.70
N THR A 130 -3.23 10.17 -8.12
CA THR A 130 -4.45 9.71 -7.46
C THR A 130 -4.16 8.59 -6.46
N ILE A 131 -5.11 8.35 -5.57
CA ILE A 131 -5.12 7.27 -4.59
C ILE A 131 -6.39 6.44 -4.81
N VAL A 132 -6.22 5.15 -5.04
CA VAL A 132 -7.28 4.16 -5.04
C VAL A 132 -7.22 3.38 -3.73
N SER A 133 -8.21 3.56 -2.90
CA SER A 133 -8.37 2.95 -1.57
C SER A 133 -9.40 1.82 -1.59
N ASN A 134 -9.59 1.14 -0.47
CA ASN A 134 -10.64 0.15 -0.31
C ASN A 134 -12.07 0.72 -0.44
N GLU A 135 -12.21 2.06 -0.35
CA GLU A 135 -13.51 2.76 -0.46
C GLU A 135 -13.94 2.99 -1.91
N ASP A 136 -13.03 2.78 -2.88
CA ASP A 136 -13.28 3.04 -4.31
C ASP A 136 -13.75 1.80 -5.07
N VAL A 137 -13.67 0.62 -4.47
CA VAL A 137 -13.95 -0.66 -5.12
C VAL A 137 -14.85 -1.54 -4.27
N LYS A 138 -15.57 -2.46 -4.93
CA LYS A 138 -16.44 -3.40 -4.24
C LYS A 138 -15.65 -4.53 -3.56
N ASN A 139 -14.64 -5.05 -4.27
CA ASN A 139 -13.83 -6.16 -3.82
C ASN A 139 -12.37 -5.70 -3.65
N ASN A 140 -11.84 -5.91 -2.45
CA ASN A 140 -10.45 -5.61 -2.12
C ASN A 140 -9.50 -6.70 -2.59
N LYS A 141 -8.17 -6.42 -2.62
CA LYS A 141 -7.17 -7.46 -2.87
C LYS A 141 -7.43 -8.68 -1.96
N PRO A 142 -7.47 -9.89 -2.50
CA PRO A 142 -6.83 -10.38 -3.73
C PRO A 142 -7.66 -10.29 -5.00
N PHE A 143 -8.79 -9.56 -5.02
CA PHE A 143 -9.50 -9.26 -6.26
C PHE A 143 -8.82 -8.14 -7.04
N PRO A 144 -8.87 -8.15 -8.39
CA PRO A 144 -8.14 -7.19 -9.24
C PRO A 144 -8.80 -5.83 -9.34
N ASP A 145 -9.94 -5.61 -8.69
CA ASP A 145 -10.82 -4.45 -8.88
C ASP A 145 -10.08 -3.13 -8.70
N CYS A 146 -9.22 -3.02 -7.67
CA CYS A 146 -8.48 -1.79 -7.38
C CYS A 146 -7.48 -1.42 -8.49
N TYR A 147 -6.74 -2.39 -9.04
CA TYR A 147 -5.81 -2.13 -10.14
C TYR A 147 -6.55 -1.83 -11.44
N ASN A 148 -7.61 -2.59 -11.73
CA ASN A 148 -8.46 -2.35 -12.89
C ASN A 148 -9.15 -0.97 -12.82
N HIS A 149 -9.57 -0.55 -11.62
CA HIS A 149 -10.13 0.78 -11.39
C HIS A 149 -9.09 1.88 -11.64
N ALA A 150 -7.87 1.71 -11.12
CA ALA A 150 -6.79 2.65 -11.32
C ALA A 150 -6.47 2.87 -12.81
N VAL A 151 -6.28 1.79 -13.56
CA VAL A 151 -5.99 1.87 -15.02
C VAL A 151 -7.11 2.55 -15.78
N LYS A 152 -8.36 2.18 -15.51
CA LYS A 152 -9.54 2.79 -16.15
C LYS A 152 -9.68 4.27 -15.83
N THR A 153 -9.45 4.67 -14.58
CA THR A 153 -9.53 6.08 -14.15
C THR A 153 -8.48 6.94 -14.83
N LEU A 154 -7.32 6.37 -15.15
CA LEU A 154 -6.24 7.06 -15.86
C LEU A 154 -6.46 7.16 -17.37
N ASP A 155 -7.40 6.39 -17.91
CA ASP A 155 -7.65 6.24 -19.36
C ASP A 155 -6.37 5.85 -20.12
N LEU A 156 -5.66 4.83 -19.59
CA LEU A 156 -4.40 4.33 -20.16
C LEU A 156 -4.55 2.89 -20.68
N ASP A 157 -3.70 2.56 -21.64
CA ASP A 157 -3.51 1.18 -22.06
C ASP A 157 -2.84 0.39 -20.91
N PRO A 158 -3.39 -0.75 -20.49
CA PRO A 158 -2.77 -1.62 -19.47
C PRO A 158 -1.32 -1.98 -19.74
N GLU A 159 -0.90 -2.10 -21.02
CA GLU A 159 0.49 -2.34 -21.42
C GLU A 159 1.44 -1.19 -21.05
N GLN A 160 0.92 0.01 -20.79
CA GLN A 160 1.68 1.20 -20.39
C GLN A 160 1.75 1.38 -18.87
N CYS A 161 1.19 0.44 -18.10
CA CYS A 161 1.15 0.49 -16.65
C CYS A 161 2.08 -0.56 -16.03
N ILE A 162 2.72 -0.17 -14.91
CA ILE A 162 3.46 -1.09 -14.03
C ILE A 162 2.72 -1.17 -12.71
N ILE A 163 2.66 -2.36 -12.11
CA ILE A 163 2.23 -2.56 -10.72
C ILE A 163 3.46 -2.90 -9.87
N VAL A 164 3.57 -2.30 -8.67
CA VAL A 164 4.61 -2.61 -7.68
C VAL A 164 3.94 -3.15 -6.43
N GLU A 165 4.30 -4.37 -6.04
CA GLU A 165 3.66 -5.13 -4.95
C GLU A 165 4.64 -6.01 -4.17
N ASP A 166 4.35 -6.22 -2.85
CA ASP A 166 5.14 -7.06 -1.95
C ASP A 166 4.35 -8.24 -1.38
N SER A 167 3.04 -8.09 -1.23
CA SER A 167 2.20 -9.04 -0.49
C SER A 167 1.62 -10.13 -1.39
N PRO A 168 1.44 -11.38 -0.88
CA PRO A 168 0.82 -12.45 -1.68
C PRO A 168 -0.57 -12.10 -2.20
N LYS A 169 -1.40 -11.41 -1.40
CA LYS A 169 -2.74 -10.98 -1.82
C LYS A 169 -2.71 -9.88 -2.88
N GLY A 170 -1.76 -8.96 -2.75
CA GLY A 170 -1.58 -7.91 -3.71
C GLY A 170 -1.03 -8.41 -5.05
N ILE A 171 -0.06 -9.33 -5.00
CA ILE A 171 0.47 -10.03 -6.18
C ILE A 171 -0.65 -10.80 -6.89
N GLU A 172 -1.48 -11.56 -6.15
CA GLU A 172 -2.64 -12.26 -6.71
C GLU A 172 -3.62 -11.30 -7.40
N ALA A 173 -3.89 -10.14 -6.77
CA ALA A 173 -4.73 -9.10 -7.36
C ALA A 173 -4.13 -8.51 -8.64
N ALA A 174 -2.81 -8.27 -8.64
CA ALA A 174 -2.08 -7.77 -9.79
C ALA A 174 -2.08 -8.76 -10.95
N GLU A 175 -1.81 -10.05 -10.69
CA GLU A 175 -1.82 -11.12 -11.69
C GLU A 175 -3.19 -11.36 -12.34
N LYS A 176 -4.28 -11.10 -11.60
CA LYS A 176 -5.66 -11.18 -12.10
C LYS A 176 -6.14 -9.90 -12.76
N SER A 177 -5.36 -8.81 -12.69
CA SER A 177 -5.72 -7.52 -13.26
C SER A 177 -5.57 -7.50 -14.79
N ILE A 178 -6.03 -6.40 -15.40
CA ILE A 178 -5.84 -6.17 -16.84
C ILE A 178 -4.39 -5.78 -17.19
N VAL A 179 -3.53 -5.47 -16.22
CA VAL A 179 -2.11 -5.16 -16.44
C VAL A 179 -1.35 -6.46 -16.71
N PRO A 180 -0.52 -6.54 -17.76
CA PRO A 180 0.21 -7.77 -18.07
C PRO A 180 1.14 -8.20 -16.93
N ASN A 181 1.23 -9.51 -16.69
CA ASN A 181 2.07 -10.07 -15.62
C ASN A 181 3.55 -9.71 -15.73
N LYS A 182 4.06 -9.51 -16.95
CA LYS A 182 5.44 -9.02 -17.19
C LYS A 182 5.68 -7.61 -16.63
N ASN A 183 4.61 -6.83 -16.44
CA ASN A 183 4.64 -5.47 -15.91
C ASN A 183 4.43 -5.41 -14.39
N ILE A 184 4.53 -6.53 -13.68
CA ILE A 184 4.43 -6.59 -12.23
C ILE A 184 5.82 -6.66 -11.62
N LEU A 185 6.25 -5.58 -10.96
CA LEU A 185 7.46 -5.54 -10.15
C LEU A 185 7.14 -6.05 -8.74
N ARG A 186 7.65 -7.24 -8.40
CA ARG A 186 7.55 -7.81 -7.06
C ARG A 186 8.73 -7.37 -6.23
N VAL A 187 8.46 -6.86 -5.04
CA VAL A 187 9.46 -6.43 -4.07
C VAL A 187 9.28 -7.19 -2.76
N GLU A 188 10.33 -7.33 -1.97
CA GLU A 188 10.24 -7.98 -0.66
C GLU A 188 9.87 -6.98 0.46
N ASN A 189 10.22 -5.71 0.28
CA ASN A 189 9.95 -4.65 1.23
C ASN A 189 10.12 -3.26 0.61
N SER A 190 9.73 -2.25 1.37
CA SER A 190 9.72 -0.86 0.89
C SER A 190 11.09 -0.30 0.51
N THR A 191 12.21 -0.85 1.00
CA THR A 191 13.56 -0.35 0.66
C THR A 191 13.98 -0.69 -0.76
N GLU A 192 13.38 -1.73 -1.35
CA GLU A 192 13.63 -2.11 -2.74
C GLU A 192 12.96 -1.16 -3.75
N VAL A 193 11.97 -0.38 -3.31
CA VAL A 193 11.30 0.63 -4.12
C VAL A 193 12.14 1.91 -4.13
N ASN A 194 13.11 1.96 -5.01
CA ASN A 194 14.04 3.06 -5.18
C ASN A 194 14.33 3.31 -6.67
N LEU A 195 14.97 4.45 -6.97
CA LEU A 195 15.26 4.88 -8.34
C LEU A 195 15.94 3.79 -9.17
N LYS A 196 16.98 3.16 -8.62
CA LYS A 196 17.78 2.15 -9.31
C LYS A 196 16.97 0.92 -9.73
N ASN A 197 16.20 0.37 -8.81
CA ASN A 197 15.45 -0.88 -9.04
C ASN A 197 14.26 -0.67 -9.98
N VAL A 198 13.53 0.43 -9.79
CA VAL A 198 12.39 0.77 -10.67
C VAL A 198 12.86 1.06 -12.08
N TRP A 199 13.94 1.83 -12.26
CA TRP A 199 14.50 2.09 -13.57
C TRP A 199 15.00 0.83 -14.26
N ARG A 200 15.74 -0.03 -13.55
CA ARG A 200 16.17 -1.31 -14.12
C ARG A 200 14.98 -2.12 -14.65
N PHE A 201 13.89 -2.18 -13.87
CA PHE A 201 12.69 -2.89 -14.31
C PHE A 201 12.05 -2.25 -15.56
N ILE A 202 12.03 -0.93 -15.65
CA ILE A 202 11.52 -0.20 -16.82
C ILE A 202 12.40 -0.52 -18.05
N ASP A 203 13.71 -0.40 -17.95
CA ASP A 203 14.64 -0.66 -19.04
C ASP A 203 14.52 -2.10 -19.57
N GLU A 204 14.41 -3.08 -18.67
CA GLU A 204 14.29 -4.50 -19.02
C GLU A 204 12.98 -4.84 -19.74
N ASN A 205 11.87 -4.18 -19.40
CA ASN A 205 10.54 -4.57 -19.86
C ASN A 205 9.92 -3.63 -20.92
N PHE A 206 10.39 -2.39 -21.02
CA PHE A 206 9.79 -1.38 -21.90
C PHE A 206 10.73 -0.82 -22.96
N ASP A 207 12.02 -0.68 -22.69
CA ASP A 207 12.99 -0.11 -23.63
C ASP A 207 13.60 -1.13 -24.61
N SER A 208 13.40 -2.44 -24.40
CA SER A 208 13.93 -3.51 -25.27
C SER A 208 13.32 -3.58 -26.68
N ASN A 209 12.44 -2.65 -27.06
CA ASN A 209 11.78 -2.60 -28.39
C ASN A 209 12.26 -1.43 -29.27
N GLY A 210 13.47 -0.92 -29.06
CA GLY A 210 14.09 0.15 -29.85
C GLY A 210 15.32 -0.34 -30.64
N GLY A 211 15.18 -1.46 -31.36
CA GLY A 211 16.19 -1.97 -32.28
C GLY A 211 15.60 -2.30 -33.64
#